data_74787497672d0ff9885ff4c0860da54e
#
_entry.id   74787497672d0ff9885ff4c0860da54e
#
_cell.length_a   1.000
_cell.length_b   1.000
_cell.length_c   1.000
_cell.angle_alpha   90.00
_cell.angle_beta   90.00
_cell.angle_gamma   90.00
#
_symmetry.space_group_name_H-M   'P 1'
#
loop_
_entity.id
_entity.type
_entity.pdbx_description
1 polymer ?
#
loop_
_entity_poly.entity_id
_entity_poly.type
_entity_poly.pdbx_seq_one_letter_code
_entity_poly.pdbx_strand_id
1 'polypeptide(L)'
;MNAEPAGMAMEDLLAGIWARRLRAAGLALLFLLGGGALILTWPRAYVAEVVVAPAETTGMATSALLAPALQMGGLLDQRPTGNFAVYLGALRSAEAASMLAAETALLRHLEERRGAWPRGAIRRLLDPVLGPARQADLDDMRGWLERHLAVTQTLGAVTWTIALAHPDRDAALDALRRLHAFAEAKVRADLEQMARRRVTALEGRLAREPDLYIRQSLYELLAASQRAGVVAMADEAVAARLVSAPSVPLRPTLPNRPLLLLLLLVAAPMAALAVVAAGVLRGPRRGAGRPR
;
A
#
# COMPACT_ATOMS: atom_id res chain seq x y z
N MET A 1 -8.43 -32.33 50.53
CA MET A 1 -7.40 -33.00 49.71
C MET A 1 -7.73 -32.75 48.29
N ASN A 2 -7.14 -31.68 47.73
CA ASN A 2 -7.33 -31.28 46.33
C ASN A 2 -6.38 -32.14 45.48
N ALA A 3 -6.94 -33.05 44.69
CA ALA A 3 -6.16 -33.75 43.68
C ALA A 3 -5.73 -32.73 42.61
N GLU A 4 -4.45 -32.39 42.59
CA GLU A 4 -3.85 -31.67 41.45
C GLU A 4 -4.17 -32.44 40.14
N PRO A 5 -4.58 -31.75 39.09
CA PRO A 5 -4.73 -32.39 37.79
C PRO A 5 -3.33 -32.85 37.34
N ALA A 6 -3.09 -34.16 37.40
CA ALA A 6 -1.86 -34.76 36.89
C ALA A 6 -1.69 -34.32 35.43
N GLY A 7 -0.80 -33.34 35.17
CA GLY A 7 -0.39 -32.94 33.84
C GLY A 7 0.13 -34.16 33.10
N MET A 8 -0.26 -34.35 31.85
CA MET A 8 0.32 -35.39 31.00
C MET A 8 1.83 -35.19 30.95
N ALA A 9 2.59 -36.23 31.33
CA ALA A 9 4.03 -36.19 31.22
C ALA A 9 4.44 -35.97 29.78
N MET A 10 5.47 -35.18 29.53
CA MET A 10 5.98 -34.87 28.18
C MET A 10 6.30 -36.17 27.43
N GLU A 11 6.72 -37.21 28.12
CA GLU A 11 7.01 -38.55 27.62
C GLU A 11 5.78 -39.22 27.00
N ASP A 12 4.61 -39.12 27.67
CA ASP A 12 3.35 -39.68 27.15
C ASP A 12 2.86 -38.99 25.89
N LEU A 13 3.08 -37.68 25.77
CA LEU A 13 2.80 -36.90 24.56
C LEU A 13 3.70 -37.35 23.42
N LEU A 14 5.01 -37.46 23.63
CA LEU A 14 5.96 -37.92 22.66
C LEU A 14 5.67 -39.36 22.20
N ALA A 15 5.37 -40.26 23.10
CA ALA A 15 4.98 -41.63 22.79
C ALA A 15 3.67 -41.70 21.97
N GLY A 16 2.69 -40.85 22.32
CA GLY A 16 1.42 -40.73 21.61
C GLY A 16 1.56 -40.19 20.18
N ILE A 17 2.47 -39.24 19.98
CA ILE A 17 2.82 -38.69 18.65
C ILE A 17 3.55 -39.76 17.84
N TRP A 18 4.54 -40.45 18.44
CA TRP A 18 5.31 -41.51 17.78
C TRP A 18 4.42 -42.68 17.33
N ALA A 19 3.47 -43.09 18.15
CA ALA A 19 2.48 -44.13 17.78
C ALA A 19 1.61 -43.72 16.59
N ARG A 20 1.44 -42.42 16.34
CA ARG A 20 0.62 -41.87 15.24
C ARG A 20 1.47 -41.26 14.10
N ARG A 21 2.76 -41.61 14.01
CA ARG A 21 3.71 -41.06 13.01
C ARG A 21 3.22 -41.13 11.58
N LEU A 22 2.55 -42.21 11.17
CA LEU A 22 1.99 -42.35 9.82
C LEU A 22 0.86 -41.35 9.54
N ARG A 23 0.03 -41.04 10.54
CA ARG A 23 -1.02 -40.01 10.44
C ARG A 23 -0.39 -38.62 10.37
N ALA A 24 0.65 -38.35 11.18
CA ALA A 24 1.40 -37.10 11.11
C ALA A 24 2.06 -36.90 9.73
N ALA A 25 2.70 -37.95 9.21
CA ALA A 25 3.31 -37.91 7.88
C ALA A 25 2.27 -37.70 6.76
N GLY A 26 1.12 -38.39 6.84
CA GLY A 26 0.02 -38.21 5.87
C GLY A 26 -0.57 -36.81 5.90
N LEU A 27 -0.77 -36.22 7.10
CA LEU A 27 -1.22 -34.83 7.25
C LEU A 27 -0.17 -33.84 6.76
N ALA A 28 1.10 -34.05 7.08
CA ALA A 28 2.18 -33.20 6.57
C ALA A 28 2.25 -33.21 5.04
N LEU A 29 2.12 -34.40 4.43
CA LEU A 29 2.07 -34.54 2.97
C LEU A 29 0.84 -33.84 2.38
N LEU A 30 -0.31 -33.96 3.00
CA LEU A 30 -1.54 -33.28 2.57
C LEU A 30 -1.38 -31.75 2.63
N PHE A 31 -0.81 -31.21 3.71
CA PHE A 31 -0.53 -29.77 3.83
C PHE A 31 0.52 -29.31 2.82
N LEU A 32 1.55 -30.09 2.55
CA LEU A 32 2.56 -29.82 1.54
C LEU A 32 1.97 -29.79 0.13
N LEU A 33 1.20 -30.80 -0.24
CA LEU A 33 0.58 -30.89 -1.55
C LEU A 33 -0.50 -29.80 -1.73
N GLY A 34 -1.39 -29.63 -0.77
CA GLY A 34 -2.45 -28.61 -0.81
C GLY A 34 -1.89 -27.20 -0.80
N GLY A 35 -0.97 -26.91 0.10
CA GLY A 35 -0.28 -25.60 0.17
C GLY A 35 0.59 -25.33 -1.05
N GLY A 36 1.31 -26.35 -1.54
CA GLY A 36 2.11 -26.26 -2.77
C GLY A 36 1.25 -25.97 -3.99
N ALA A 37 0.14 -26.68 -4.16
CA ALA A 37 -0.82 -26.43 -5.23
C ALA A 37 -1.37 -24.99 -5.15
N LEU A 38 -1.72 -24.52 -3.95
CA LEU A 38 -2.20 -23.17 -3.73
C LEU A 38 -1.15 -22.11 -4.11
N ILE A 39 0.12 -22.30 -3.71
CA ILE A 39 1.22 -21.39 -4.04
C ILE A 39 1.50 -21.36 -5.54
N LEU A 40 1.48 -22.53 -6.19
CA LEU A 40 1.74 -22.66 -7.63
C LEU A 40 0.63 -22.06 -8.49
N THR A 41 -0.63 -22.18 -8.06
CA THR A 41 -1.80 -21.60 -8.74
C THR A 41 -2.02 -20.13 -8.42
N TRP A 42 -1.32 -19.57 -7.42
CA TRP A 42 -1.45 -18.16 -7.07
C TRP A 42 -1.08 -17.25 -8.25
N PRO A 43 -1.94 -16.28 -8.61
CA PRO A 43 -1.68 -15.39 -9.74
C PRO A 43 -0.40 -14.59 -9.53
N ARG A 44 0.41 -14.53 -10.57
CA ARG A 44 1.64 -13.73 -10.58
C ARG A 44 1.28 -12.26 -10.71
N ALA A 45 2.11 -11.38 -10.12
CA ALA A 45 1.98 -9.95 -10.27
C ALA A 45 3.37 -9.32 -10.52
N TYR A 46 3.37 -8.31 -11.36
CA TYR A 46 4.51 -7.43 -11.61
C TYR A 46 4.38 -6.22 -10.71
N VAL A 47 5.49 -5.75 -10.18
CA VAL A 47 5.54 -4.54 -9.37
C VAL A 47 6.25 -3.47 -10.19
N ALA A 48 5.50 -2.45 -10.60
CA ALA A 48 6.05 -1.25 -11.19
C ALA A 48 6.58 -0.36 -10.07
N GLU A 49 7.79 0.16 -10.21
CA GLU A 49 8.45 0.98 -9.20
C GLU A 49 8.96 2.28 -9.79
N VAL A 50 8.83 3.36 -9.04
CA VAL A 50 9.42 4.66 -9.31
C VAL A 50 10.07 5.19 -8.04
N VAL A 51 11.26 5.73 -8.15
CA VAL A 51 11.96 6.35 -7.03
C VAL A 51 11.90 7.86 -7.20
N VAL A 52 11.34 8.53 -6.20
CA VAL A 52 11.18 9.99 -6.17
C VAL A 52 11.87 10.59 -4.96
N ALA A 53 12.29 11.83 -5.09
CA ALA A 53 12.74 12.67 -3.98
C ALA A 53 11.86 13.93 -3.92
N PRO A 54 11.64 14.52 -2.74
CA PRO A 54 10.98 15.81 -2.64
C PRO A 54 11.66 16.82 -3.56
N ALA A 55 10.89 17.53 -4.37
CA ALA A 55 11.43 18.64 -5.14
C ALA A 55 11.66 19.79 -4.17
N GLU A 56 12.91 20.22 -4.05
CA GLU A 56 13.25 21.44 -3.33
C GLU A 56 12.83 22.63 -4.20
N THR A 57 11.61 23.06 -4.04
CA THR A 57 11.13 24.30 -4.69
C THR A 57 11.74 25.49 -3.94
N THR A 58 12.79 26.02 -4.51
CA THR A 58 13.57 27.15 -4.00
C THR A 58 12.79 28.48 -3.88
N GLY A 59 11.47 28.48 -3.99
CA GLY A 59 10.75 29.75 -3.98
C GLY A 59 9.44 29.79 -3.19
N MET A 60 8.81 28.65 -2.91
CA MET A 60 7.48 28.61 -2.30
C MET A 60 7.37 27.70 -1.09
N ALA A 61 8.47 27.39 -0.43
CA ALA A 61 8.40 26.87 0.92
C ALA A 61 7.73 27.93 1.78
N THR A 62 6.44 27.78 2.00
CA THR A 62 5.66 28.59 2.98
C THR A 62 6.27 28.53 4.38
N SER A 63 7.23 27.64 4.58
CA SER A 63 8.07 27.48 5.76
C SER A 63 9.27 28.42 5.84
N ALA A 64 9.69 29.10 4.76
CA ALA A 64 10.86 29.96 4.79
C ALA A 64 10.67 31.19 5.68
N LEU A 65 9.44 31.62 5.93
CA LEU A 65 9.12 32.72 6.83
C LEU A 65 8.98 32.28 8.32
N LEU A 66 8.88 30.98 8.58
CA LEU A 66 8.76 30.41 9.94
C LEU A 66 9.96 29.50 10.31
N ALA A 67 10.95 29.43 9.44
CA ALA A 67 12.00 28.43 9.45
C ALA A 67 13.07 28.48 10.56
N PRO A 68 13.42 29.61 11.23
CA PRO A 68 14.52 29.54 12.20
C PRO A 68 14.20 28.72 13.45
N ALA A 69 12.92 28.65 13.84
CA ALA A 69 12.52 28.00 15.09
C ALA A 69 12.19 26.50 14.93
N LEU A 70 11.89 26.03 13.72
CA LEU A 70 11.45 24.66 13.47
C LEU A 70 12.56 23.74 12.94
N GLN A 71 13.71 24.30 12.53
CA GLN A 71 14.81 23.49 11.98
C GLN A 71 15.51 22.60 13.02
N MET A 72 15.43 22.90 14.29
CA MET A 72 16.02 22.03 15.33
C MET A 72 15.18 20.77 15.61
N GLY A 73 13.88 20.75 15.27
CA GLY A 73 13.02 19.58 15.38
C GLY A 73 13.03 18.68 14.15
N GLY A 74 13.44 19.19 12.99
CA GLY A 74 13.34 18.51 11.71
C GLY A 74 14.32 17.36 11.47
N LEU A 75 15.33 17.20 12.31
CA LEU A 75 16.29 16.08 12.20
C LEU A 75 15.72 14.75 12.68
N LEU A 76 14.61 14.74 13.42
CA LEU A 76 13.98 13.55 13.96
C LEU A 76 12.62 13.22 13.31
N ASP A 77 11.98 14.15 12.63
CA ASP A 77 10.67 13.93 12.00
C ASP A 77 10.83 13.80 10.48
N GLN A 78 10.97 12.56 10.01
CA GLN A 78 11.10 12.22 8.58
C GLN A 78 9.75 12.25 7.84
N ARG A 79 8.74 12.94 8.39
CA ARG A 79 7.45 13.07 7.75
C ARG A 79 7.53 13.93 6.50
N PRO A 80 6.88 13.53 5.41
CA PRO A 80 6.81 14.36 4.22
C PRO A 80 6.08 15.67 4.55
N THR A 81 6.66 16.79 4.17
CA THR A 81 6.11 18.12 4.41
C THR A 81 5.88 18.87 3.10
N GLY A 82 5.09 19.93 3.15
CA GLY A 82 4.85 20.82 2.00
C GLY A 82 4.21 20.12 0.79
N ASN A 83 4.67 20.51 -0.39
CA ASN A 83 4.15 20.02 -1.67
C ASN A 83 4.27 18.51 -1.83
N PHE A 84 5.33 17.92 -1.29
CA PHE A 84 5.55 16.48 -1.37
C PHE A 84 4.53 15.69 -0.55
N ALA A 85 4.07 16.20 0.59
CA ALA A 85 3.00 15.58 1.36
C ALA A 85 1.67 15.58 0.58
N VAL A 86 1.36 16.71 -0.10
CA VAL A 86 0.18 16.81 -0.97
C VAL A 86 0.28 15.84 -2.13
N TYR A 87 1.44 15.72 -2.76
CA TYR A 87 1.70 14.75 -3.83
C TYR A 87 1.43 13.32 -3.36
N LEU A 88 1.97 12.89 -2.21
CA LEU A 88 1.73 11.55 -1.66
C LEU A 88 0.24 11.31 -1.32
N GLY A 89 -0.44 12.35 -0.84
CA GLY A 89 -1.89 12.31 -0.61
C GLY A 89 -2.67 12.17 -1.91
N ALA A 90 -2.28 12.91 -2.95
CA ALA A 90 -2.91 12.86 -4.27
C ALA A 90 -2.84 11.47 -4.91
N LEU A 91 -1.73 10.73 -4.74
CA LEU A 91 -1.58 9.36 -5.24
C LEU A 91 -2.66 8.38 -4.74
N ARG A 92 -3.21 8.63 -3.55
CA ARG A 92 -4.24 7.77 -2.90
C ARG A 92 -5.62 8.42 -2.87
N SER A 93 -5.80 9.53 -3.59
CA SER A 93 -7.05 10.26 -3.60
C SER A 93 -8.15 9.54 -4.40
N ALA A 94 -9.40 9.87 -4.12
CA ALA A 94 -10.52 9.39 -4.92
C ALA A 94 -10.45 9.92 -6.36
N GLU A 95 -9.87 11.12 -6.56
CA GLU A 95 -9.66 11.71 -7.88
C GLU A 95 -8.64 10.88 -8.70
N ALA A 96 -7.55 10.38 -8.06
CA ALA A 96 -6.61 9.46 -8.70
C ALA A 96 -7.27 8.15 -9.11
N ALA A 97 -8.14 7.60 -8.25
CA ALA A 97 -8.91 6.40 -8.57
C ALA A 97 -9.87 6.64 -9.73
N SER A 98 -10.54 7.79 -9.79
CA SER A 98 -11.44 8.15 -10.90
C SER A 98 -10.70 8.35 -12.22
N MET A 99 -9.53 8.99 -12.17
CA MET A 99 -8.66 9.14 -13.35
C MET A 99 -8.20 7.77 -13.88
N LEU A 100 -7.71 6.88 -13.01
CA LEU A 100 -7.30 5.54 -13.41
C LEU A 100 -8.48 4.73 -13.98
N ALA A 101 -9.68 4.85 -13.41
CA ALA A 101 -10.88 4.19 -13.91
C ALA A 101 -11.29 4.69 -15.31
N ALA A 102 -11.13 5.99 -15.58
CA ALA A 102 -11.51 6.60 -16.85
C ALA A 102 -10.46 6.38 -17.96
N GLU A 103 -9.17 6.45 -17.61
CA GLU A 103 -8.09 6.48 -18.60
C GLU A 103 -7.39 5.12 -18.79
N THR A 104 -7.68 4.12 -17.95
CA THR A 104 -7.04 2.80 -18.01
C THR A 104 -8.05 1.68 -18.08
N ALA A 105 -7.61 0.51 -18.55
CA ALA A 105 -8.44 -0.70 -18.57
C ALA A 105 -8.56 -1.39 -17.18
N LEU A 106 -8.06 -0.76 -16.11
CA LEU A 106 -7.99 -1.37 -14.78
C LEU A 106 -9.37 -1.72 -14.22
N LEU A 107 -10.38 -0.87 -14.43
CA LEU A 107 -11.75 -1.13 -13.98
C LEU A 107 -12.30 -2.41 -14.63
N ARG A 108 -12.13 -2.56 -15.95
CA ARG A 108 -12.52 -3.77 -16.68
C ARG A 108 -11.76 -5.01 -16.19
N HIS A 109 -10.48 -4.88 -15.91
CA HIS A 109 -9.69 -5.97 -15.31
C HIS A 109 -10.22 -6.40 -13.92
N LEU A 110 -10.71 -5.45 -13.13
CA LEU A 110 -11.34 -5.77 -11.83
C LEU A 110 -12.63 -6.56 -12.01
N GLU A 111 -13.45 -6.22 -13.00
CA GLU A 111 -14.68 -6.95 -13.35
C GLU A 111 -14.37 -8.37 -13.82
N GLU A 112 -13.42 -8.53 -14.76
CA GLU A 112 -12.99 -9.83 -15.27
C GLU A 112 -12.48 -10.74 -14.14
N ARG A 113 -11.71 -10.19 -13.19
CA ARG A 113 -11.21 -10.94 -12.03
C ARG A 113 -12.31 -11.36 -11.05
N ARG A 114 -13.38 -10.57 -10.92
CA ARG A 114 -14.55 -10.96 -10.12
C ARG A 114 -15.27 -12.15 -10.71
N GLY A 115 -15.35 -12.25 -12.04
CA GLY A 115 -15.95 -13.36 -12.76
C GLY A 115 -15.06 -14.60 -12.85
N ALA A 116 -13.75 -14.49 -12.59
CA ALA A 116 -12.80 -15.59 -12.77
C ALA A 116 -12.96 -16.70 -11.73
N TRP A 117 -12.76 -17.96 -12.20
CA TRP A 117 -12.73 -19.16 -11.34
C TRP A 117 -11.53 -19.11 -10.38
N PRO A 118 -11.62 -19.56 -9.10
CA PRO A 118 -12.78 -20.16 -8.42
C PRO A 118 -13.72 -19.14 -7.75
N ARG A 119 -13.32 -17.85 -7.63
CA ARG A 119 -14.10 -16.82 -6.92
C ARG A 119 -15.46 -16.55 -7.55
N GLY A 120 -15.51 -16.52 -8.87
CA GLY A 120 -16.78 -16.35 -9.62
C GLY A 120 -17.75 -17.51 -9.40
N ALA A 121 -17.25 -18.77 -9.32
CA ALA A 121 -18.08 -19.92 -9.05
C ALA A 121 -18.66 -19.90 -7.62
N ILE A 122 -17.80 -19.63 -6.63
CA ILE A 122 -18.22 -19.51 -5.22
C ILE A 122 -19.25 -18.38 -5.06
N ARG A 123 -19.02 -17.25 -5.72
CA ARG A 123 -19.94 -16.13 -5.65
C ARG A 123 -21.29 -16.45 -6.26
N ARG A 124 -21.36 -17.08 -7.44
CA ARG A 124 -22.62 -17.51 -8.06
C ARG A 124 -23.42 -18.45 -7.14
N LEU A 125 -22.71 -19.31 -6.38
CA LEU A 125 -23.35 -20.18 -5.39
C LEU A 125 -23.96 -19.39 -4.22
N LEU A 126 -23.36 -18.24 -3.89
CA LEU A 126 -23.78 -17.35 -2.79
C LEU A 126 -24.70 -16.21 -3.26
N ASP A 127 -24.91 -16.03 -4.56
CA ASP A 127 -25.79 -14.98 -5.12
C ASP A 127 -27.20 -14.94 -4.50
N PRO A 128 -27.85 -16.08 -4.15
CA PRO A 128 -29.16 -16.05 -3.48
C PRO A 128 -29.13 -15.37 -2.11
N VAL A 129 -27.96 -15.35 -1.45
CA VAL A 129 -27.77 -14.80 -0.10
C VAL A 129 -27.18 -13.37 -0.14
N LEU A 130 -26.25 -13.12 -1.08
CA LEU A 130 -25.47 -11.88 -1.18
C LEU A 130 -26.01 -10.89 -2.22
N GLY A 131 -27.02 -11.31 -3.01
CA GLY A 131 -27.55 -10.51 -4.12
C GLY A 131 -26.65 -10.50 -5.37
N PRO A 132 -27.15 -9.94 -6.50
CA PRO A 132 -26.43 -9.92 -7.76
C PRO A 132 -25.10 -9.19 -7.64
N ALA A 133 -24.09 -9.67 -8.38
CA ALA A 133 -22.77 -9.04 -8.42
C ALA A 133 -22.89 -7.61 -8.92
N ARG A 134 -22.53 -6.63 -8.09
CA ARG A 134 -22.42 -5.23 -8.51
C ARG A 134 -21.30 -5.09 -9.53
N GLN A 135 -21.53 -4.25 -10.53
CA GLN A 135 -20.46 -3.79 -11.43
C GLN A 135 -19.34 -3.15 -10.60
N ALA A 136 -18.12 -3.22 -11.10
CA ALA A 136 -17.02 -2.54 -10.44
C ALA A 136 -17.26 -1.03 -10.49
N ASP A 137 -17.16 -0.37 -9.34
CA ASP A 137 -17.37 1.07 -9.19
C ASP A 137 -16.09 1.79 -8.75
N LEU A 138 -16.20 3.10 -8.55
CA LEU A 138 -15.06 3.93 -8.14
C LEU A 138 -14.55 3.57 -6.73
N ASP A 139 -15.43 3.09 -5.85
CA ASP A 139 -15.03 2.67 -4.50
C ASP A 139 -14.18 1.40 -4.57
N ASP A 140 -14.50 0.50 -5.51
CA ASP A 140 -13.68 -0.68 -5.78
C ASP A 140 -12.31 -0.32 -6.33
N MET A 141 -12.24 0.67 -7.23
CA MET A 141 -10.98 1.18 -7.77
C MET A 141 -10.15 1.82 -6.67
N ARG A 142 -10.76 2.62 -5.80
CA ARG A 142 -10.08 3.21 -4.65
C ARG A 142 -9.55 2.13 -3.70
N GLY A 143 -10.37 1.16 -3.33
CA GLY A 143 -9.95 0.04 -2.49
C GLY A 143 -8.89 -0.86 -3.15
N TRP A 144 -8.89 -0.93 -4.48
CA TRP A 144 -7.82 -1.59 -5.24
C TRP A 144 -6.52 -0.79 -5.14
N LEU A 145 -6.58 0.52 -5.38
CA LEU A 145 -5.41 1.40 -5.32
C LEU A 145 -4.78 1.37 -3.91
N GLU A 146 -5.57 1.48 -2.85
CA GLU A 146 -5.10 1.41 -1.46
C GLU A 146 -4.36 0.10 -1.14
N ARG A 147 -4.78 -1.02 -1.73
CA ARG A 147 -4.17 -2.34 -1.50
C ARG A 147 -2.93 -2.63 -2.36
N HIS A 148 -2.84 -2.04 -3.55
CA HIS A 148 -1.80 -2.36 -4.53
C HIS A 148 -0.75 -1.27 -4.67
N LEU A 149 -1.01 -0.06 -4.18
CA LEU A 149 -0.06 1.04 -4.13
C LEU A 149 0.69 1.03 -2.80
N ALA A 150 1.96 0.72 -2.84
CA ALA A 150 2.86 0.84 -1.70
C ALA A 150 3.73 2.10 -1.86
N VAL A 151 3.83 2.88 -0.79
CA VAL A 151 4.71 4.04 -0.71
C VAL A 151 5.62 3.83 0.48
N THR A 152 6.91 3.65 0.22
CA THR A 152 7.91 3.34 1.24
C THR A 152 9.06 4.33 1.17
N GLN A 153 9.51 4.80 2.33
CA GLN A 153 10.71 5.61 2.42
C GLN A 153 11.93 4.70 2.54
N THR A 154 12.99 5.02 1.80
CA THR A 154 14.25 4.31 1.94
C THR A 154 14.92 4.75 3.25
N LEU A 155 15.22 3.78 4.12
CA LEU A 155 15.88 4.06 5.40
C LEU A 155 17.21 4.78 5.18
N GLY A 156 17.38 5.94 5.85
CA GLY A 156 18.59 6.75 5.74
C GLY A 156 18.73 7.59 4.47
N ALA A 157 17.71 7.60 3.59
CA ALA A 157 17.69 8.42 2.39
C ALA A 157 16.46 9.34 2.35
N VAL A 158 16.58 10.44 1.61
CA VAL A 158 15.47 11.39 1.37
C VAL A 158 14.57 10.89 0.22
N THR A 159 14.81 9.67 -0.27
CA THR A 159 14.10 9.11 -1.42
C THR A 159 12.94 8.22 -0.99
N TRP A 160 11.89 8.22 -1.81
CA TRP A 160 10.70 7.42 -1.62
C TRP A 160 10.49 6.51 -2.82
N THR A 161 10.18 5.26 -2.55
CA THR A 161 9.81 4.29 -3.58
C THR A 161 8.29 4.17 -3.60
N ILE A 162 7.71 4.43 -4.76
CA ILE A 162 6.29 4.23 -5.03
C ILE A 162 6.20 2.98 -5.91
N ALA A 163 5.50 1.97 -5.41
CA ALA A 163 5.37 0.68 -6.06
C ALA A 163 3.89 0.36 -6.31
N LEU A 164 3.56 -0.11 -7.52
CA LEU A 164 2.21 -0.50 -7.91
C LEU A 164 2.22 -1.94 -8.43
N ALA A 165 1.45 -2.82 -7.80
CA ALA A 165 1.36 -4.23 -8.15
C ALA A 165 0.18 -4.50 -9.10
N HIS A 166 0.45 -5.12 -10.27
CA HIS A 166 -0.58 -5.52 -11.23
C HIS A 166 -0.18 -6.84 -11.94
N PRO A 167 -1.15 -7.70 -12.35
CA PRO A 167 -0.85 -8.94 -13.07
C PRO A 167 -0.27 -8.72 -14.46
N ASP A 168 -0.66 -7.65 -15.12
CA ASP A 168 -0.14 -7.22 -16.41
C ASP A 168 0.98 -6.21 -16.19
N ARG A 169 2.12 -6.46 -16.84
CA ARG A 169 3.34 -5.68 -16.75
C ARG A 169 3.19 -4.27 -17.31
N ASP A 170 2.60 -4.19 -18.50
CA ASP A 170 2.49 -2.91 -19.22
C ASP A 170 1.41 -2.03 -18.60
N ALA A 171 0.32 -2.63 -18.12
CA ALA A 171 -0.71 -1.93 -17.36
C ALA A 171 -0.18 -1.40 -16.02
N ALA A 172 0.70 -2.14 -15.32
CA ALA A 172 1.35 -1.66 -14.09
C ALA A 172 2.18 -0.41 -14.35
N LEU A 173 2.98 -0.42 -15.42
CA LEU A 173 3.85 0.68 -15.79
C LEU A 173 3.06 1.91 -16.24
N ASP A 174 2.05 1.73 -17.10
CA ASP A 174 1.20 2.82 -17.58
C ASP A 174 0.42 3.46 -16.42
N ALA A 175 -0.20 2.66 -15.57
CA ALA A 175 -0.91 3.15 -14.40
C ALA A 175 -0.01 3.94 -13.44
N LEU A 176 1.22 3.46 -13.19
CA LEU A 176 2.16 4.17 -12.32
C LEU A 176 2.62 5.50 -12.93
N ARG A 177 2.89 5.54 -14.25
CA ARG A 177 3.24 6.78 -14.95
C ARG A 177 2.12 7.82 -14.89
N ARG A 178 0.88 7.40 -15.19
CA ARG A 178 -0.30 8.28 -15.11
C ARG A 178 -0.53 8.79 -13.71
N LEU A 179 -0.39 7.92 -12.70
CA LEU A 179 -0.56 8.26 -11.32
C LEU A 179 0.45 9.31 -10.85
N HIS A 180 1.73 9.15 -11.23
CA HIS A 180 2.77 10.14 -10.96
C HIS A 180 2.47 11.49 -11.65
N ALA A 181 2.14 11.46 -12.95
CA ALA A 181 1.81 12.65 -13.71
C ALA A 181 0.56 13.37 -13.14
N PHE A 182 -0.46 12.63 -12.76
CA PHE A 182 -1.66 13.17 -12.10
C PHE A 182 -1.32 13.86 -10.77
N ALA A 183 -0.53 13.22 -9.92
CA ALA A 183 -0.18 13.78 -8.62
C ALA A 183 0.65 15.08 -8.75
N GLU A 184 1.60 15.13 -9.70
CA GLU A 184 2.35 16.34 -10.04
C GLU A 184 1.42 17.45 -10.58
N ALA A 185 0.54 17.11 -11.53
CA ALA A 185 -0.42 18.07 -12.09
C ALA A 185 -1.38 18.63 -11.02
N LYS A 186 -1.81 17.78 -10.07
CA LYS A 186 -2.67 18.19 -8.96
C LYS A 186 -1.98 19.20 -8.05
N VAL A 187 -0.73 18.93 -7.65
CA VAL A 187 0.03 19.87 -6.81
C VAL A 187 0.25 21.20 -7.55
N ARG A 188 0.59 21.13 -8.84
CA ARG A 188 0.78 22.33 -9.67
C ARG A 188 -0.50 23.16 -9.74
N ALA A 189 -1.66 22.52 -9.99
CA ALA A 189 -2.94 23.20 -10.03
C ALA A 189 -3.32 23.84 -8.68
N ASP A 190 -3.05 23.15 -7.57
CA ASP A 190 -3.31 23.68 -6.23
C ASP A 190 -2.44 24.89 -5.93
N LEU A 191 -1.16 24.87 -6.31
CA LEU A 191 -0.25 26.01 -6.17
C LEU A 191 -0.66 27.21 -7.03
N GLU A 192 -1.03 26.97 -8.29
CA GLU A 192 -1.56 28.01 -9.16
C GLU A 192 -2.81 28.65 -8.58
N GLN A 193 -3.72 27.85 -8.09
CA GLN A 193 -4.96 28.34 -7.48
C GLN A 193 -4.67 29.18 -6.23
N MET A 194 -3.75 28.73 -5.36
CA MET A 194 -3.31 29.49 -4.19
C MET A 194 -2.66 30.83 -4.59
N ALA A 195 -1.77 30.81 -5.59
CA ALA A 195 -1.12 32.02 -6.11
C ALA A 195 -2.16 33.01 -6.64
N ARG A 196 -3.10 32.56 -7.49
CA ARG A 196 -4.18 33.40 -8.04
C ARG A 196 -5.04 34.00 -6.92
N ARG A 197 -5.47 33.21 -5.93
CA ARG A 197 -6.26 33.70 -4.79
C ARG A 197 -5.50 34.78 -4.00
N ARG A 198 -4.18 34.58 -3.79
CA ARG A 198 -3.33 35.53 -3.09
C ARG A 198 -3.21 36.84 -3.86
N VAL A 199 -2.97 36.78 -5.17
CA VAL A 199 -2.91 37.95 -6.06
C VAL A 199 -4.23 38.73 -6.00
N THR A 200 -5.36 38.10 -6.21
CA THR A 200 -6.69 38.72 -6.15
C THR A 200 -6.98 39.36 -4.80
N ALA A 201 -6.58 38.71 -3.69
CA ALA A 201 -6.75 39.27 -2.35
C ALA A 201 -5.89 40.52 -2.12
N LEU A 202 -4.63 40.50 -2.61
CA LEU A 202 -3.72 41.65 -2.52
C LEU A 202 -4.20 42.82 -3.38
N GLU A 203 -4.66 42.58 -4.61
CA GLU A 203 -5.25 43.61 -5.47
C GLU A 203 -6.51 44.21 -4.86
N GLY A 204 -7.41 43.36 -4.31
CA GLY A 204 -8.60 43.88 -3.60
C GLY A 204 -8.29 44.69 -2.36
N ARG A 205 -7.20 44.40 -1.66
CA ARG A 205 -6.74 45.20 -0.52
C ARG A 205 -6.10 46.49 -0.99
N LEU A 206 -5.25 46.43 -2.00
CA LEU A 206 -4.60 47.60 -2.60
C LEU A 206 -5.59 48.67 -3.07
N ALA A 207 -6.72 48.23 -3.67
CA ALA A 207 -7.77 49.17 -4.12
C ALA A 207 -8.48 49.92 -2.98
N ARG A 208 -8.42 49.41 -1.74
CA ARG A 208 -9.09 50.01 -0.60
C ARG A 208 -8.15 50.68 0.38
N GLU A 209 -6.87 50.53 0.22
CA GLU A 209 -5.87 51.05 1.16
C GLU A 209 -5.56 52.51 0.87
N PRO A 210 -5.84 53.46 1.78
CA PRO A 210 -5.53 54.88 1.60
C PRO A 210 -4.09 55.24 1.96
N ASP A 211 -3.41 54.44 2.80
CA ASP A 211 -2.06 54.72 3.27
C ASP A 211 -1.02 54.40 2.22
N LEU A 212 -0.19 55.36 1.88
CA LEU A 212 0.82 55.26 0.85
C LEU A 212 1.93 54.28 1.19
N TYR A 213 2.32 54.14 2.46
CA TYR A 213 3.37 53.22 2.90
C TYR A 213 2.87 51.79 2.86
N ILE A 214 1.63 51.56 3.27
CA ILE A 214 0.98 50.23 3.19
C ILE A 214 0.81 49.81 1.73
N ARG A 215 0.40 50.73 0.85
CA ARG A 215 0.30 50.46 -0.58
C ARG A 215 1.64 50.03 -1.18
N GLN A 216 2.74 50.69 -0.81
CA GLN A 216 4.08 50.31 -1.27
C GLN A 216 4.41 48.88 -0.88
N SER A 217 4.22 48.50 0.39
CA SER A 217 4.47 47.11 0.82
C SER A 217 3.54 46.08 0.18
N LEU A 218 2.29 46.44 -0.12
CA LEU A 218 1.35 45.59 -0.86
C LEU A 218 1.81 45.37 -2.32
N TYR A 219 2.36 46.41 -3.00
CA TYR A 219 2.95 46.24 -4.32
C TYR A 219 4.15 45.29 -4.31
N GLU A 220 5.02 45.37 -3.31
CA GLU A 220 6.17 44.47 -3.15
C GLU A 220 5.71 43.04 -2.92
N LEU A 221 4.71 42.80 -2.07
CA LEU A 221 4.12 41.50 -1.84
C LEU A 221 3.44 40.95 -3.10
N LEU A 222 2.75 41.80 -3.86
CA LEU A 222 2.11 41.41 -5.13
C LEU A 222 3.18 40.97 -6.14
N ALA A 223 4.22 41.78 -6.33
CA ALA A 223 5.32 41.43 -7.24
C ALA A 223 6.07 40.17 -6.80
N ALA A 224 6.25 39.95 -5.50
CA ALA A 224 6.83 38.71 -4.98
C ALA A 224 5.93 37.50 -5.23
N SER A 225 4.60 37.66 -5.03
CA SER A 225 3.62 36.56 -5.26
C SER A 225 3.52 36.21 -6.73
N GLN A 226 3.55 37.18 -7.64
CA GLN A 226 3.57 36.96 -9.09
C GLN A 226 4.85 36.24 -9.52
N ARG A 227 6.02 36.68 -9.07
CA ARG A 227 7.31 36.02 -9.35
C ARG A 227 7.33 34.59 -8.87
N ALA A 228 6.85 34.34 -7.64
CA ALA A 228 6.77 33.01 -7.08
C ALA A 228 5.84 32.08 -7.88
N GLY A 229 4.71 32.61 -8.39
CA GLY A 229 3.82 31.89 -9.28
C GLY A 229 4.48 31.50 -10.61
N VAL A 230 5.24 32.40 -11.22
CA VAL A 230 5.97 32.13 -12.47
C VAL A 230 7.05 31.05 -12.26
N VAL A 231 7.80 31.12 -11.18
CA VAL A 231 8.83 30.11 -10.85
C VAL A 231 8.19 28.72 -10.66
N ALA A 232 7.09 28.64 -9.89
CA ALA A 232 6.40 27.38 -9.69
C ALA A 232 5.84 26.76 -10.97
N MET A 233 5.48 27.56 -11.97
CA MET A 233 5.04 27.08 -13.29
C MET A 233 6.21 26.67 -14.20
N ALA A 234 7.39 27.26 -14.03
CA ALA A 234 8.56 26.99 -14.85
C ALA A 234 9.28 25.71 -14.44
N ASP A 235 9.13 25.26 -13.20
CA ASP A 235 9.77 24.05 -12.71
C ASP A 235 9.11 22.79 -13.29
N GLU A 236 9.92 21.88 -13.83
CA GLU A 236 9.47 20.61 -14.39
C GLU A 236 8.88 19.70 -13.28
N ALA A 237 9.51 19.68 -12.12
CA ALA A 237 9.06 18.92 -10.94
C ALA A 237 8.71 19.89 -9.80
N VAL A 238 7.43 19.96 -9.44
CA VAL A 238 6.93 20.89 -8.42
C VAL A 238 6.87 20.24 -7.04
N ALA A 239 6.60 18.96 -6.95
CA ALA A 239 6.46 18.22 -5.70
C ALA A 239 7.45 17.07 -5.58
N ALA A 240 7.62 16.28 -6.64
CA ALA A 240 8.40 15.05 -6.61
C ALA A 240 9.35 14.97 -7.82
N ARG A 241 10.65 15.10 -7.57
CA ARG A 241 11.67 14.91 -8.59
C ARG A 241 11.92 13.41 -8.80
N LEU A 242 11.90 12.97 -10.04
CA LEU A 242 12.27 11.60 -10.41
C LEU A 242 13.77 11.36 -10.17
N VAL A 243 14.07 10.40 -9.30
CA VAL A 243 15.43 9.89 -9.09
C VAL A 243 15.67 8.71 -10.04
N SER A 244 14.65 7.85 -10.20
CA SER A 244 14.65 6.76 -11.17
C SER A 244 13.32 6.77 -11.91
N ALA A 245 13.38 6.65 -13.24
CA ALA A 245 12.18 6.56 -14.05
C ALA A 245 11.33 5.33 -13.69
N PRO A 246 10.01 5.38 -13.87
CA PRO A 246 9.13 4.24 -13.65
C PRO A 246 9.62 3.02 -14.44
N SER A 247 9.86 1.93 -13.75
CA SER A 247 10.37 0.68 -14.31
C SER A 247 9.61 -0.53 -13.77
N VAL A 248 9.61 -1.61 -14.55
CA VAL A 248 8.99 -2.89 -14.16
C VAL A 248 9.96 -4.01 -14.46
N PRO A 249 10.23 -4.92 -13.51
CA PRO A 249 11.04 -6.09 -13.74
C PRO A 249 10.48 -6.96 -14.88
N LEU A 250 11.37 -7.63 -15.63
CA LEU A 250 10.98 -8.56 -16.69
C LEU A 250 10.30 -9.83 -16.14
N ARG A 251 10.60 -10.19 -14.90
CA ARG A 251 10.00 -11.35 -14.23
C ARG A 251 9.03 -10.90 -13.15
N PRO A 252 7.91 -11.62 -12.96
CA PRO A 252 6.98 -11.30 -11.89
C PRO A 252 7.65 -11.46 -10.52
N THR A 253 7.50 -10.47 -9.66
CA THR A 253 8.14 -10.41 -8.35
C THR A 253 7.26 -10.98 -7.25
N LEU A 254 5.94 -10.96 -7.43
CA LEU A 254 4.97 -11.45 -6.45
C LEU A 254 4.15 -12.63 -7.01
N PRO A 255 3.82 -13.63 -6.17
CA PRO A 255 4.42 -13.91 -4.87
C PRO A 255 5.82 -14.49 -5.00
N ASN A 256 6.66 -14.33 -3.99
CA ASN A 256 7.98 -14.95 -3.93
C ASN A 256 7.81 -16.47 -3.67
N ARG A 257 7.57 -17.25 -4.76
CA ARG A 257 7.29 -18.69 -4.69
C ARG A 257 8.36 -19.50 -3.99
N PRO A 258 9.67 -19.32 -4.26
CA PRO A 258 10.71 -20.08 -3.57
C PRO A 258 10.69 -19.86 -2.06
N LEU A 259 10.49 -18.61 -1.61
CA LEU A 259 10.39 -18.30 -0.18
C LEU A 259 9.13 -18.95 0.44
N LEU A 260 7.99 -18.86 -0.23
CA LEU A 260 6.74 -19.47 0.25
C LEU A 260 6.81 -20.98 0.31
N LEU A 261 7.45 -21.64 -0.68
CA LEU A 261 7.66 -23.08 -0.67
C LEU A 261 8.63 -23.49 0.45
N LEU A 262 9.68 -22.73 0.71
CA LEU A 262 10.59 -22.98 1.83
C LEU A 262 9.84 -22.85 3.17
N LEU A 263 9.04 -21.81 3.33
CA LEU A 263 8.23 -21.62 4.53
C LEU A 263 7.22 -22.75 4.71
N LEU A 264 6.57 -23.19 3.64
CA LEU A 264 5.61 -24.30 3.64
C LEU A 264 6.29 -25.61 4.04
N LEU A 265 7.53 -25.86 3.58
CA LEU A 265 8.31 -27.04 3.94
C LEU A 265 8.52 -27.18 5.46
N VAL A 266 8.67 -26.04 6.15
CA VAL A 266 8.81 -26.00 7.62
C VAL A 266 7.46 -25.98 8.31
N ALA A 267 6.52 -25.20 7.81
CA ALA A 267 5.21 -25.00 8.44
C ALA A 267 4.30 -26.23 8.36
N ALA A 268 4.33 -26.96 7.25
CA ALA A 268 3.47 -28.15 7.07
C ALA A 268 3.72 -29.26 8.08
N PRO A 269 4.97 -29.73 8.35
CA PRO A 269 5.21 -30.73 9.37
C PRO A 269 4.89 -30.21 10.77
N MET A 270 5.17 -28.93 11.06
CA MET A 270 4.81 -28.35 12.36
C MET A 270 3.29 -28.34 12.59
N ALA A 271 2.52 -27.92 11.57
CA ALA A 271 1.06 -27.96 11.63
C ALA A 271 0.52 -29.38 11.80
N ALA A 272 1.08 -30.35 11.07
CA ALA A 272 0.69 -31.76 11.20
C ALA A 272 0.96 -32.31 12.61
N LEU A 273 2.12 -31.98 13.19
CA LEU A 273 2.47 -32.36 14.56
C LEU A 273 1.52 -31.71 15.57
N ALA A 274 1.20 -30.44 15.39
CA ALA A 274 0.26 -29.72 16.28
C ALA A 274 -1.14 -30.35 16.24
N VAL A 275 -1.64 -30.74 15.04
CA VAL A 275 -2.95 -31.41 14.90
C VAL A 275 -2.93 -32.80 15.58
N VAL A 276 -1.86 -33.57 15.39
CA VAL A 276 -1.73 -34.89 16.03
C VAL A 276 -1.60 -34.76 17.53
N ALA A 277 -0.81 -33.83 18.05
CA ALA A 277 -0.68 -33.54 19.47
C ALA A 277 -2.02 -33.12 20.09
N ALA A 278 -2.76 -32.23 19.43
CA ALA A 278 -4.12 -31.86 19.86
C ALA A 278 -5.08 -33.07 19.89
N GLY A 279 -4.95 -33.98 18.91
CA GLY A 279 -5.71 -35.22 18.87
C GLY A 279 -5.32 -36.22 19.97
N VAL A 280 -4.06 -36.22 20.43
CA VAL A 280 -3.61 -37.01 21.59
C VAL A 280 -4.18 -36.42 22.89
N LEU A 281 -4.17 -35.10 23.04
CA LEU A 281 -4.68 -34.39 24.21
C LEU A 281 -6.20 -34.53 24.38
N ARG A 282 -6.96 -34.56 23.25
CA ARG A 282 -8.43 -34.71 23.23
C ARG A 282 -8.89 -36.16 23.26
N GLY A 283 -8.00 -37.12 23.05
CA GLY A 283 -8.36 -38.55 23.06
C GLY A 283 -8.88 -38.97 24.44
N PRO A 284 -9.94 -39.81 24.50
CA PRO A 284 -10.44 -40.32 25.78
C PRO A 284 -9.30 -41.06 26.47
N ARG A 285 -9.06 -40.69 27.74
CA ARG A 285 -8.17 -41.43 28.65
C ARG A 285 -8.64 -42.88 28.67
N ARG A 286 -8.08 -43.73 27.83
CA ARG A 286 -8.30 -45.21 27.93
C ARG A 286 -7.72 -45.62 29.26
N GLY A 287 -8.61 -46.02 30.11
CA GLY A 287 -8.49 -46.32 31.50
C GLY A 287 -7.19 -46.98 31.93
N ALA A 288 -6.68 -46.48 33.01
CA ALA A 288 -5.84 -47.23 33.91
C ALA A 288 -6.52 -48.57 34.19
N GLY A 289 -5.86 -49.64 33.70
CA GLY A 289 -6.36 -51.00 33.76
C GLY A 289 -6.75 -51.40 35.15
N ARG A 290 -7.83 -52.18 35.27
CA ARG A 290 -8.15 -53.00 36.41
C ARG A 290 -6.98 -53.96 36.66
N PRO A 291 -6.36 -53.94 37.85
CA PRO A 291 -5.61 -55.10 38.29
C PRO A 291 -6.61 -56.21 38.67
N ARG A 292 -6.39 -57.42 38.16
CA ARG A 292 -6.93 -58.62 38.74
C ARG A 292 -6.06 -59.07 39.88
#